data_634e029c63e65c1e14eacad828640c2e
#
_entry.id   634e029c63e65c1e14eacad828640c2e
#
_cell.length_a   1.000
_cell.length_b   1.000
_cell.length_c   1.000
_cell.angle_alpha   90.00
_cell.angle_beta   90.00
_cell.angle_gamma   90.00
#
_symmetry.space_group_name_H-M   'P 1'
#
loop_
_entity.id
_entity.type
_entity.pdbx_description
1 polymer ?
#
loop_
_entity_poly.entity_id
_entity_poly.type
_entity_poly.pdbx_seq_one_letter_code
_entity_poly.pdbx_strand_id
1 'polypeptide(L)'
;MPHFNPPAFARHGLVTAVFSCLIALALALSRRGAWDVHLVYSLAIGLTSWLAIELGRWWLCGTDDIPWPVGWRGIALVVCGIGAGFVLGSAIGDAYSGSSQGLLQRHDAVTTLVITVVASTAISFFFCSRGRAAHLQARMAQAQRDATEARLKLLEAQLEPHMMFNTLANLRVLIATDPPRAQAMLDHLIAYLRATL
;
A
#
# COMPACT_ATOMS: atom_id res chain seq x y z
N MET A 1 8.93 14.53 8.14
CA MET A 1 8.56 13.68 9.30
C MET A 1 7.57 12.65 8.79
N PRO A 2 7.73 11.36 9.08
CA PRO A 2 6.79 10.35 8.65
C PRO A 2 5.42 10.68 9.24
N HIS A 3 4.41 10.85 8.39
CA HIS A 3 3.05 11.12 8.85
C HIS A 3 2.51 9.84 9.50
N PHE A 4 2.40 9.87 10.82
CA PHE A 4 1.70 8.83 11.56
C PHE A 4 0.25 8.79 11.08
N ASN A 5 -0.17 7.67 10.52
CA ASN A 5 -1.54 7.46 10.04
C ASN A 5 -2.31 6.60 11.06
N PRO A 6 -2.96 7.24 12.05
CA PRO A 6 -3.63 6.53 13.15
C PRO A 6 -4.71 5.53 12.68
N PRO A 7 -5.54 5.82 11.66
CA PRO A 7 -6.51 4.83 11.16
C PRO A 7 -5.88 3.61 10.52
N ALA A 8 -4.73 3.74 9.86
CA ALA A 8 -4.03 2.59 9.30
C ALA A 8 -3.42 1.72 10.40
N PHE A 9 -2.80 2.35 11.40
CA PHE A 9 -2.26 1.68 12.58
C PHE A 9 -3.34 0.89 13.32
N ALA A 10 -4.47 1.51 13.65
CA ALA A 10 -5.58 0.84 14.33
C ALA A 10 -6.15 -0.34 13.52
N ARG A 11 -6.28 -0.18 12.20
CA ARG A 11 -6.74 -1.26 11.30
C ARG A 11 -5.80 -2.46 11.29
N HIS A 12 -4.49 -2.23 11.26
CA HIS A 12 -3.50 -3.32 11.31
C HIS A 12 -3.56 -4.06 12.65
N GLY A 13 -3.65 -3.33 13.77
CA GLY A 13 -3.82 -3.92 15.10
C GLY A 13 -5.11 -4.73 15.22
N LEU A 14 -6.23 -4.22 14.70
CA LEU A 14 -7.53 -4.92 14.71
C LEU A 14 -7.45 -6.23 13.91
N VAL A 15 -6.88 -6.20 12.72
CA VAL A 15 -6.72 -7.42 11.89
C VAL A 15 -5.85 -8.43 12.62
N THR A 16 -4.74 -8.01 13.22
CA THR A 16 -3.88 -8.90 14.01
C THR A 16 -4.63 -9.51 15.20
N ALA A 17 -5.42 -8.72 15.93
CA ALA A 17 -6.24 -9.20 17.03
C ALA A 17 -7.28 -10.25 16.57
N VAL A 18 -7.96 -10.02 15.45
CA VAL A 18 -8.90 -11.00 14.87
C VAL A 18 -8.20 -12.30 14.51
N PHE A 19 -7.04 -12.23 13.84
CA PHE A 19 -6.26 -13.45 13.54
C PHE A 19 -5.80 -14.16 14.78
N SER A 20 -5.37 -13.45 15.82
CA SER A 20 -4.99 -14.05 17.11
C SER A 20 -6.16 -14.74 17.79
N CYS A 21 -7.37 -14.17 17.74
CA CYS A 21 -8.58 -14.82 18.24
C CYS A 21 -8.93 -16.10 17.45
N LEU A 22 -8.77 -16.09 16.13
CA LEU A 22 -8.98 -17.27 15.29
C LEU A 22 -7.98 -18.41 15.63
N ILE A 23 -6.71 -18.06 15.86
CA ILE A 23 -5.69 -19.02 16.30
C ILE A 23 -6.05 -19.58 17.67
N ALA A 24 -6.45 -18.72 18.62
CA ALA A 24 -6.89 -19.15 19.95
C ALA A 24 -8.07 -20.13 19.88
N LEU A 25 -9.06 -19.81 19.03
CA LEU A 25 -10.22 -20.67 18.80
C LEU A 25 -9.81 -22.04 18.21
N ALA A 26 -8.93 -22.05 17.21
CA ALA A 26 -8.43 -23.27 16.59
C ALA A 26 -7.66 -24.13 17.61
N LEU A 27 -6.85 -23.52 18.48
CA LEU A 27 -6.12 -24.20 19.54
C LEU A 27 -7.09 -24.73 20.61
N ALA A 28 -8.08 -23.97 21.00
CA ALA A 28 -9.09 -24.40 21.98
C ALA A 28 -9.92 -25.62 21.49
N LEU A 29 -10.23 -25.66 20.18
CA LEU A 29 -10.92 -26.81 19.56
C LEU A 29 -10.02 -28.01 19.39
N SER A 30 -8.72 -27.82 19.18
CA SER A 30 -7.76 -28.92 18.94
C SER A 30 -7.16 -29.51 20.23
N ARG A 31 -7.11 -28.74 21.29
CA ARG A 31 -6.44 -29.12 22.56
C ARG A 31 -7.38 -29.08 23.74
N ARG A 32 -7.17 -30.02 24.67
CA ARG A 32 -7.82 -30.05 25.99
C ARG A 32 -7.10 -29.01 26.88
N GLY A 33 -7.61 -27.79 27.00
CA GLY A 33 -7.09 -26.75 27.87
C GLY A 33 -8.11 -25.67 28.09
N ALA A 34 -7.86 -24.77 29.06
CA ALA A 34 -8.72 -23.64 29.33
C ALA A 34 -8.65 -22.67 28.11
N TRP A 35 -9.79 -22.42 27.51
CA TRP A 35 -9.89 -21.58 26.29
C TRP A 35 -9.40 -20.15 26.50
N ASP A 36 -9.59 -19.57 27.69
CA ASP A 36 -9.15 -18.27 28.11
C ASP A 36 -7.62 -18.14 28.11
N VAL A 37 -6.91 -19.19 28.54
CA VAL A 37 -5.44 -19.24 28.49
C VAL A 37 -4.95 -19.19 27.05
N HIS A 38 -5.53 -19.98 26.14
CA HIS A 38 -5.17 -19.94 24.72
C HIS A 38 -5.42 -18.56 24.10
N LEU A 39 -6.51 -17.90 24.49
CA LEU A 39 -6.86 -16.58 24.01
C LEU A 39 -5.84 -15.52 24.49
N VAL A 40 -5.49 -15.55 25.77
CA VAL A 40 -4.50 -14.59 26.34
C VAL A 40 -3.13 -14.76 25.67
N TYR A 41 -2.63 -16.01 25.53
CA TYR A 41 -1.35 -16.25 24.86
C TYR A 41 -1.36 -15.79 23.40
N SER A 42 -2.39 -16.13 22.63
CA SER A 42 -2.47 -15.78 21.21
C SER A 42 -2.57 -14.27 21.01
N LEU A 43 -3.37 -13.57 21.82
CA LEU A 43 -3.48 -12.11 21.76
C LEU A 43 -2.20 -11.43 22.24
N ALA A 44 -1.61 -11.86 23.33
CA ALA A 44 -0.38 -11.28 23.85
C ALA A 44 0.76 -11.41 22.84
N ILE A 45 1.00 -12.61 22.28
CA ILE A 45 2.05 -12.85 21.29
C ILE A 45 1.76 -12.06 20.00
N GLY A 46 0.52 -12.11 19.50
CA GLY A 46 0.15 -11.42 18.26
C GLY A 46 0.30 -9.90 18.34
N LEU A 47 -0.24 -9.29 19.41
CA LEU A 47 -0.21 -7.83 19.57
C LEU A 47 1.20 -7.31 19.89
N THR A 48 1.99 -8.04 20.69
CA THR A 48 3.38 -7.64 20.98
C THR A 48 4.27 -7.78 19.74
N SER A 49 4.11 -8.83 18.94
CA SER A 49 4.81 -8.99 17.66
C SER A 49 4.44 -7.88 16.68
N TRP A 50 3.16 -7.59 16.52
CA TRP A 50 2.69 -6.49 15.67
C TRP A 50 3.25 -5.15 16.12
N LEU A 51 3.18 -4.84 17.41
CA LEU A 51 3.69 -3.59 17.96
C LEU A 51 5.20 -3.45 17.75
N ALA A 52 5.97 -4.51 17.97
CA ALA A 52 7.41 -4.51 17.77
C ALA A 52 7.79 -4.27 16.31
N ILE A 53 7.08 -4.91 15.36
CA ILE A 53 7.28 -4.72 13.92
C ILE A 53 6.90 -3.29 13.50
N GLU A 54 5.78 -2.76 13.99
CA GLU A 54 5.27 -1.44 13.61
C GLU A 54 6.15 -0.31 14.17
N LEU A 55 6.61 -0.43 15.41
CA LEU A 55 7.57 0.49 16.01
C LEU A 55 8.94 0.43 15.30
N GLY A 56 9.43 -0.76 15.03
CA GLY A 56 10.68 -0.95 14.29
C GLY A 56 10.59 -0.41 12.87
N ARG A 57 9.46 -0.59 12.19
CA ARG A 57 9.19 0.02 10.88
C ARG A 57 9.25 1.54 10.94
N TRP A 58 8.60 2.15 11.91
CA TRP A 58 8.62 3.59 12.10
C TRP A 58 10.04 4.12 12.35
N TRP A 59 10.86 3.38 13.08
CA TRP A 59 12.25 3.74 13.37
C TRP A 59 13.19 3.57 12.16
N LEU A 60 12.99 2.52 11.33
CA LEU A 60 13.84 2.23 10.17
C LEU A 60 13.45 3.00 8.90
N CYS A 61 12.15 3.36 8.73
CA CYS A 61 11.62 4.02 7.53
C CYS A 61 11.49 5.54 7.68
N GLY A 62 12.35 6.19 8.47
CA GLY A 62 12.22 7.62 8.83
C GLY A 62 12.25 8.64 7.68
N THR A 63 12.56 8.28 6.44
CA THR A 63 12.74 9.25 5.34
C THR A 63 12.42 8.76 3.92
N ASP A 64 12.05 7.50 3.70
CA ASP A 64 11.85 7.00 2.34
C ASP A 64 10.37 6.90 1.97
N ASP A 65 10.04 7.30 0.74
CA ASP A 65 8.73 7.15 0.08
C ASP A 65 8.21 5.70 0.01
N ILE A 66 8.99 4.74 0.49
CA ILE A 66 8.68 3.32 0.46
C ILE A 66 8.08 2.92 1.81
N PRO A 67 6.83 2.44 1.84
CA PRO A 67 6.11 2.12 3.09
C PRO A 67 6.68 0.91 3.84
N TRP A 68 7.71 0.25 3.33
CA TRP A 68 8.32 -0.95 3.92
C TRP A 68 9.82 -1.01 3.64
N PRO A 69 10.67 -1.37 4.64
CA PRO A 69 12.11 -1.50 4.43
C PRO A 69 12.42 -2.58 3.39
N VAL A 70 13.21 -2.22 2.37
CA VAL A 70 13.54 -3.12 1.25
C VAL A 70 14.75 -3.99 1.60
N GLY A 71 14.73 -5.24 1.15
CA GLY A 71 15.85 -6.17 1.30
C GLY A 71 15.95 -6.81 2.69
N TRP A 72 17.18 -7.10 3.13
CA TRP A 72 17.46 -7.83 4.35
C TRP A 72 16.99 -7.11 5.64
N ARG A 73 16.93 -5.75 5.62
CA ARG A 73 16.44 -4.94 6.75
C ARG A 73 14.98 -5.24 7.07
N GLY A 74 14.14 -5.43 6.04
CA GLY A 74 12.74 -5.81 6.23
C GLY A 74 12.60 -7.21 6.83
N ILE A 75 13.42 -8.14 6.37
CA ILE A 75 13.44 -9.52 6.90
C ILE A 75 13.91 -9.50 8.36
N ALA A 76 15.01 -8.81 8.65
CA ALA A 76 15.54 -8.69 10.01
C ALA A 76 14.52 -8.07 10.96
N LEU A 77 13.80 -7.02 10.52
CA LEU A 77 12.74 -6.39 11.29
C LEU A 77 11.63 -7.39 11.67
N VAL A 78 11.16 -8.18 10.70
CA VAL A 78 10.12 -9.18 10.94
C VAL A 78 10.62 -10.25 11.89
N VAL A 79 11.81 -10.79 11.67
CA VAL A 79 12.41 -11.85 12.53
C VAL A 79 12.60 -11.35 13.97
N CYS A 80 13.18 -10.16 14.14
CA CYS A 80 13.35 -9.55 15.47
C CYS A 80 12.00 -9.25 16.13
N GLY A 81 11.02 -8.74 15.37
CA GLY A 81 9.69 -8.44 15.88
C GLY A 81 8.92 -9.70 16.32
N ILE A 82 9.03 -10.79 15.56
CA ILE A 82 8.45 -12.08 15.93
C ILE A 82 9.14 -12.64 17.19
N GLY A 83 10.47 -12.60 17.26
CA GLY A 83 11.23 -13.05 18.40
C GLY A 83 10.89 -12.27 19.68
N ALA A 84 10.90 -10.94 19.60
CA ALA A 84 10.52 -10.08 20.71
C ALA A 84 9.07 -10.31 21.15
N GLY A 85 8.15 -10.42 20.19
CA GLY A 85 6.74 -10.69 20.46
C GLY A 85 6.50 -12.04 21.09
N PHE A 86 7.22 -13.07 20.66
CA PHE A 86 7.13 -14.40 21.28
C PHE A 86 7.61 -14.38 22.72
N VAL A 87 8.76 -13.75 23.01
CA VAL A 87 9.31 -13.67 24.36
C VAL A 87 8.41 -12.86 25.30
N LEU A 88 8.03 -11.66 24.88
CA LEU A 88 7.19 -10.76 25.69
C LEU A 88 5.75 -11.29 25.84
N GLY A 89 5.18 -11.78 24.75
CA GLY A 89 3.82 -12.28 24.73
C GLY A 89 3.67 -13.57 25.56
N SER A 90 4.66 -14.46 25.51
CA SER A 90 4.63 -15.66 26.36
C SER A 90 4.86 -15.32 27.84
N ALA A 91 5.70 -14.32 28.17
CA ALA A 91 5.83 -13.86 29.54
C ALA A 91 4.51 -13.30 30.10
N ILE A 92 3.75 -12.54 29.29
CA ILE A 92 2.41 -12.06 29.67
C ILE A 92 1.45 -13.24 29.88
N GLY A 93 1.45 -14.22 29.00
CA GLY A 93 0.62 -15.42 29.10
C GLY A 93 0.98 -16.27 30.34
N ASP A 94 2.27 -16.39 30.66
CA ASP A 94 2.78 -17.09 31.85
C ASP A 94 2.33 -16.39 33.14
N ALA A 95 2.41 -15.07 33.16
CA ALA A 95 1.94 -14.28 34.29
C ALA A 95 0.43 -14.45 34.52
N TYR A 96 -0.38 -14.55 33.44
CA TYR A 96 -1.81 -14.79 33.54
C TYR A 96 -2.14 -16.22 34.01
N SER A 97 -1.46 -17.24 33.44
CA SER A 97 -1.73 -18.64 33.76
C SER A 97 -1.12 -19.13 35.09
N GLY A 98 -0.31 -18.27 35.74
CA GLY A 98 0.40 -18.65 36.96
C GLY A 98 1.46 -19.74 36.75
N SER A 99 1.86 -20.01 35.49
CA SER A 99 2.83 -21.04 35.18
C SER A 99 4.25 -20.49 35.34
N SER A 100 5.03 -21.07 36.23
CA SER A 100 6.44 -20.76 36.46
C SER A 100 7.42 -21.55 35.59
N GLN A 101 6.93 -22.29 34.62
CA GLN A 101 7.78 -23.11 33.75
C GLN A 101 8.45 -22.22 32.69
N GLY A 102 9.78 -22.27 32.63
CA GLY A 102 10.56 -21.53 31.64
C GLY A 102 10.16 -21.87 30.20
N LEU A 103 10.24 -20.89 29.32
CA LEU A 103 9.86 -20.95 27.90
C LEU A 103 10.34 -22.19 27.17
N LEU A 104 11.54 -22.71 27.49
CA LEU A 104 12.16 -23.87 26.83
C LEU A 104 11.76 -25.22 27.44
N GLN A 105 11.19 -25.27 28.65
CA GLN A 105 10.79 -26.48 29.31
C GLN A 105 9.33 -26.88 29.02
N ARG A 106 8.62 -26.05 28.31
CA ARG A 106 7.21 -26.32 27.93
C ARG A 106 7.14 -27.35 26.83
N HIS A 107 6.38 -28.40 27.06
CA HIS A 107 6.12 -29.44 26.05
C HIS A 107 5.52 -28.91 24.76
N ASP A 108 4.89 -27.75 24.82
CA ASP A 108 4.21 -27.07 23.69
C ASP A 108 4.98 -25.87 23.12
N ALA A 109 6.18 -25.55 23.64
CA ALA A 109 6.95 -24.36 23.19
C ALA A 109 7.26 -24.39 21.71
N VAL A 110 7.65 -25.51 21.16
CA VAL A 110 7.98 -25.69 19.74
C VAL A 110 6.72 -25.47 18.87
N THR A 111 5.60 -26.01 19.25
CA THR A 111 4.34 -25.84 18.51
C THR A 111 3.88 -24.39 18.54
N THR A 112 3.96 -23.74 19.70
CA THR A 112 3.61 -22.32 19.84
C THR A 112 4.54 -21.46 19.02
N LEU A 113 5.85 -21.73 19.02
CA LEU A 113 6.83 -21.01 18.20
C LEU A 113 6.53 -21.17 16.71
N VAL A 114 6.28 -22.41 16.25
CA VAL A 114 5.97 -22.67 14.84
C VAL A 114 4.69 -21.91 14.41
N ILE A 115 3.63 -21.97 15.19
CA ILE A 115 2.38 -21.24 14.92
C ILE A 115 2.65 -19.73 14.87
N THR A 116 3.42 -19.20 15.84
CA THR A 116 3.76 -17.79 15.88
C THR A 116 4.54 -17.35 14.64
N VAL A 117 5.56 -18.11 14.23
CA VAL A 117 6.38 -17.80 13.05
C VAL A 117 5.51 -17.85 11.80
N VAL A 118 4.71 -18.88 11.61
CA VAL A 118 3.85 -19.04 10.41
C VAL A 118 2.80 -17.90 10.35
N ALA A 119 2.08 -17.67 11.45
CA ALA A 119 1.03 -16.67 11.51
C ALA A 119 1.59 -15.25 11.31
N SER A 120 2.67 -14.91 12.04
CA SER A 120 3.28 -13.58 11.93
C SER A 120 3.90 -13.32 10.54
N THR A 121 4.50 -14.37 9.94
CA THR A 121 5.04 -14.27 8.58
C THR A 121 3.91 -14.07 7.56
N ALA A 122 2.82 -14.83 7.67
CA ALA A 122 1.66 -14.71 6.79
C ALA A 122 1.01 -13.31 6.89
N ILE A 123 0.80 -12.81 8.10
CA ILE A 123 0.24 -11.49 8.35
C ILE A 123 1.17 -10.39 7.80
N SER A 124 2.46 -10.49 8.09
CA SER A 124 3.45 -9.51 7.60
C SER A 124 3.54 -9.51 6.07
N PHE A 125 3.53 -10.69 5.45
CA PHE A 125 3.50 -10.82 3.98
C PHE A 125 2.23 -10.22 3.38
N PHE A 126 1.07 -10.47 3.99
CA PHE A 126 -0.20 -9.92 3.55
C PHE A 126 -0.18 -8.38 3.55
N PHE A 127 0.25 -7.75 4.64
CA PHE A 127 0.31 -6.29 4.71
C PHE A 127 1.36 -5.70 3.78
N CYS A 128 2.54 -6.32 3.69
CA CYS A 128 3.59 -5.90 2.77
C CYS A 128 3.14 -5.98 1.32
N SER A 129 2.51 -7.07 0.92
CA SER A 129 1.98 -7.28 -0.43
C SER A 129 0.90 -6.25 -0.77
N ARG A 130 -0.02 -6.00 0.17
CA ARG A 130 -1.10 -5.03 -0.03
C ARG A 130 -0.58 -3.58 -0.12
N GLY A 131 0.42 -3.22 0.67
CA GLY A 131 1.08 -1.92 0.60
C GLY A 131 1.80 -1.70 -0.74
N ARG A 132 2.51 -2.71 -1.23
CA ARG A 132 3.16 -2.67 -2.55
C ARG A 132 2.14 -2.55 -3.69
N ALA A 133 1.05 -3.30 -3.65
CA ALA A 133 0.00 -3.24 -4.66
C ALA A 133 -0.63 -1.85 -4.72
N ALA A 134 -0.95 -1.24 -3.59
CA ALA A 134 -1.50 0.12 -3.53
C ALA A 134 -0.52 1.17 -4.11
N HIS A 135 0.77 1.05 -3.79
CA HIS A 135 1.80 1.96 -4.31
C HIS A 135 1.99 1.81 -5.83
N LEU A 136 1.99 0.57 -6.35
CA LEU A 136 2.06 0.32 -7.79
C LEU A 136 0.84 0.85 -8.53
N GLN A 137 -0.36 0.69 -7.97
CA GLN A 137 -1.59 1.25 -8.54
C GLN A 137 -1.55 2.77 -8.60
N ALA A 138 -1.08 3.44 -7.55
CA ALA A 138 -0.92 4.88 -7.52
C ALA A 138 0.05 5.37 -8.61
N ARG A 139 1.20 4.70 -8.76
CA ARG A 139 2.18 5.00 -9.83
C ARG A 139 1.61 4.78 -11.23
N MET A 140 0.87 3.69 -11.44
CA MET A 140 0.20 3.42 -12.73
C MET A 140 -0.83 4.51 -13.06
N ALA A 141 -1.66 4.92 -12.08
CA ALA A 141 -2.63 5.99 -12.26
C ALA A 141 -1.96 7.32 -12.59
N GLN A 142 -0.83 7.63 -11.96
CA GLN A 142 -0.07 8.84 -12.28
C GLN A 142 0.51 8.79 -13.70
N ALA A 143 1.19 7.70 -14.08
CA ALA A 143 1.75 7.53 -15.40
C ALA A 143 0.67 7.62 -16.51
N GLN A 144 -0.52 7.13 -16.23
CA GLN A 144 -1.65 7.21 -17.16
C GLN A 144 -2.17 8.64 -17.34
N ARG A 145 -2.20 9.44 -16.26
CA ARG A 145 -2.52 10.87 -16.32
C ARG A 145 -1.48 11.64 -17.13
N ASP A 146 -0.20 11.41 -16.85
CA ASP A 146 0.90 12.06 -17.54
C ASP A 146 0.90 11.72 -19.04
N ALA A 147 0.62 10.46 -19.41
CA ALA A 147 0.49 10.04 -20.80
C ALA A 147 -0.72 10.70 -21.50
N THR A 148 -1.85 10.86 -20.80
CA THR A 148 -3.04 11.53 -21.34
C THR A 148 -2.77 13.01 -21.55
N GLU A 149 -2.13 13.68 -20.60
CA GLU A 149 -1.74 15.09 -20.72
C GLU A 149 -0.76 15.31 -21.87
N ALA A 150 0.25 14.41 -22.02
CA ALA A 150 1.18 14.48 -23.14
C ALA A 150 0.47 14.31 -24.49
N ARG A 151 -0.52 13.40 -24.58
CA ARG A 151 -1.34 13.24 -25.80
C ARG A 151 -2.16 14.48 -26.10
N LEU A 152 -2.77 15.12 -25.11
CA LEU A 152 -3.51 16.37 -25.30
C LEU A 152 -2.60 17.47 -25.82
N LYS A 153 -1.41 17.64 -25.22
CA LYS A 153 -0.42 18.61 -25.70
C LYS A 153 0.04 18.35 -27.14
N LEU A 154 0.19 17.08 -27.51
CA LEU A 154 0.51 16.71 -28.91
C LEU A 154 -0.63 17.06 -29.88
N LEU A 155 -1.88 16.81 -29.51
CA LEU A 155 -3.04 17.16 -30.32
C LEU A 155 -3.18 18.69 -30.45
N GLU A 156 -2.98 19.45 -29.37
CA GLU A 156 -2.93 20.92 -29.40
C GLU A 156 -1.82 21.44 -30.29
N ALA A 157 -0.65 20.82 -30.26
CA ALA A 157 0.48 21.20 -31.13
C ALA A 157 0.24 20.89 -32.62
N GLN A 158 -0.53 19.83 -32.93
CA GLN A 158 -0.88 19.47 -34.33
C GLN A 158 -1.81 20.47 -34.99
N LEU A 159 -2.59 21.23 -34.21
CA LEU A 159 -3.48 22.23 -34.75
C LEU A 159 -2.77 23.51 -35.24
N GLU A 160 -1.45 23.60 -35.05
CA GLU A 160 -0.66 24.81 -35.39
C GLU A 160 -1.43 26.14 -35.12
N PRO A 161 -1.67 26.49 -33.83
CA PRO A 161 -2.57 27.58 -33.51
C PRO A 161 -2.13 28.90 -34.17
N HIS A 162 -0.83 29.07 -34.38
CA HIS A 162 -0.28 30.27 -35.04
C HIS A 162 -0.70 30.34 -36.52
N MET A 163 -0.69 29.23 -37.24
CA MET A 163 -1.13 29.15 -38.64
C MET A 163 -2.64 29.42 -38.74
N MET A 164 -3.45 28.89 -37.83
CA MET A 164 -4.88 29.13 -37.79
C MET A 164 -5.20 30.62 -37.58
N PHE A 165 -4.56 31.26 -36.59
CA PHE A 165 -4.74 32.71 -36.35
C PHE A 165 -4.34 33.56 -37.54
N ASN A 166 -3.23 33.26 -38.19
CA ASN A 166 -2.78 33.97 -39.39
C ASN A 166 -3.75 33.76 -40.56
N THR A 167 -4.29 32.55 -40.76
CA THR A 167 -5.27 32.23 -41.79
C THR A 167 -6.57 32.98 -41.54
N LEU A 168 -7.07 33.01 -40.30
CA LEU A 168 -8.26 33.77 -39.94
C LEU A 168 -8.06 35.30 -40.08
N ALA A 169 -6.89 35.83 -39.76
CA ALA A 169 -6.56 37.23 -39.96
C ALA A 169 -6.57 37.60 -41.46
N ASN A 170 -5.98 36.76 -42.32
CA ASN A 170 -6.00 36.95 -43.76
C ASN A 170 -7.42 36.83 -44.33
N LEU A 171 -8.20 35.87 -43.86
CA LEU A 171 -9.60 35.68 -44.25
C LEU A 171 -10.43 36.94 -43.94
N ARG A 172 -10.22 37.56 -42.76
CA ARG A 172 -10.90 38.79 -42.38
C ARG A 172 -10.65 39.92 -43.35
N VAL A 173 -9.42 40.07 -43.84
CA VAL A 173 -9.05 41.10 -44.83
C VAL A 173 -9.69 40.76 -46.18
N LEU A 174 -9.64 39.50 -46.63
CA LEU A 174 -10.21 39.08 -47.91
C LEU A 174 -11.74 39.26 -47.97
N ILE A 175 -12.46 39.07 -46.87
CA ILE A 175 -13.92 39.31 -46.82
C ILE A 175 -14.26 40.75 -47.26
N ALA A 176 -13.44 41.70 -46.91
CA ALA A 176 -13.68 43.09 -47.26
C ALA A 176 -13.15 43.50 -48.67
N THR A 177 -12.13 42.79 -49.18
CA THR A 177 -11.43 43.19 -50.41
C THR A 177 -11.74 42.24 -51.60
N ASP A 178 -11.94 40.95 -51.39
CA ASP A 178 -12.18 39.92 -52.42
C ASP A 178 -13.02 38.76 -51.85
N PRO A 179 -14.38 38.91 -51.80
CA PRO A 179 -15.29 37.91 -51.25
C PRO A 179 -15.21 36.53 -51.89
N PRO A 180 -15.06 36.41 -53.24
CA PRO A 180 -14.95 35.07 -53.85
C PRO A 180 -13.70 34.31 -53.37
N ARG A 181 -12.59 35.01 -53.22
CA ARG A 181 -11.33 34.45 -52.74
C ARG A 181 -11.40 34.11 -51.27
N ALA A 182 -12.16 34.86 -50.48
CA ALA A 182 -12.43 34.57 -49.08
C ALA A 182 -13.19 33.23 -48.91
N GLN A 183 -14.21 32.98 -49.77
CA GLN A 183 -14.94 31.71 -49.74
C GLN A 183 -14.07 30.54 -50.09
N ALA A 184 -13.26 30.61 -51.12
CA ALA A 184 -12.32 29.54 -51.47
C ALA A 184 -11.32 29.22 -50.31
N MET A 185 -10.82 30.26 -49.66
CA MET A 185 -9.91 30.12 -48.52
C MET A 185 -10.60 29.47 -47.32
N LEU A 186 -11.87 29.77 -47.07
CA LEU A 186 -12.68 29.17 -46.00
C LEU A 186 -12.90 27.66 -46.27
N ASP A 187 -13.23 27.30 -47.53
CA ASP A 187 -13.42 25.91 -47.93
C ASP A 187 -12.15 25.10 -47.78
N HIS A 188 -10.99 25.66 -48.11
CA HIS A 188 -9.69 25.03 -47.85
C HIS A 188 -9.41 24.85 -46.35
N LEU A 189 -9.74 25.82 -45.51
CA LEU A 189 -9.56 25.74 -44.07
C LEU A 189 -10.48 24.63 -43.47
N ILE A 190 -11.72 24.55 -43.92
CA ILE A 190 -12.66 23.50 -43.48
C ILE A 190 -12.15 22.09 -43.88
N ALA A 191 -11.65 21.95 -45.12
CA ALA A 191 -11.10 20.71 -45.60
C ALA A 191 -9.86 20.27 -44.78
N TYR A 192 -8.97 21.23 -44.47
CA TYR A 192 -7.80 21.01 -43.62
C TYR A 192 -8.19 20.53 -42.21
N LEU A 193 -9.14 21.23 -41.55
CA LEU A 193 -9.61 20.83 -40.21
C LEU A 193 -10.25 19.47 -40.19
N ARG A 194 -11.01 19.09 -41.24
CA ARG A 194 -11.58 17.74 -41.35
C ARG A 194 -10.54 16.63 -41.54
N ALA A 195 -9.42 16.95 -42.17
CA ALA A 195 -8.35 15.97 -42.37
C ALA A 195 -7.44 15.79 -41.13
N THR A 196 -7.47 16.77 -40.23
CA THR A 196 -6.55 16.82 -39.06
C THR A 196 -7.24 16.36 -37.75
N LEU A 197 -8.58 16.37 -37.71
CA LEU A 197 -9.42 15.91 -36.61
C LEU A 197 -9.95 14.48 -36.84
#